data_43e857e9c75f6e671303d94474cc7e05
#
_entry.id   43e857e9c75f6e671303d94474cc7e05
#
_cell.length_a   1.000
_cell.length_b   1.000
_cell.length_c   1.000
_cell.angle_alpha   90.00
_cell.angle_beta   90.00
_cell.angle_gamma   90.00
#
_symmetry.space_group_name_H-M   'P 1'
#
loop_
_entity.id
_entity.type
_entity.pdbx_description
1 polymer ?
#
loop_
_entity_poly.entity_id
_entity_poly.type
_entity_poly.pdbx_seq_one_letter_code
_entity_poly.pdbx_strand_id
1 'polypeptide(L)'
;MMLWCEWWRWCAPLRGACAYNRTFLWMAAVLAGLCVREDLRGVTSLVRALGLDAVCYDRLLDFFHSAALDVDRLTRLWAALVANSHPGLLRCNERLVLVGDGIKIGKAGKKMPGVKRLHQQSQSNTKPEYILGHSCQAVAILAQGLSSVVAIPLAARIHEGLVFSNRDRRTL
;
A
#
# COMPACT_ATOMS: atom_id res chain seq x y z
N MET A 1 5.72 -27.46 -0.49
CA MET A 1 6.81 -26.97 0.39
C MET A 1 7.55 -25.75 -0.17
N MET A 2 7.82 -25.67 -1.48
CA MET A 2 8.52 -24.53 -2.11
C MET A 2 7.84 -23.19 -1.96
N LEU A 3 6.51 -23.07 -2.18
CA LEU A 3 5.78 -21.81 -2.14
C LEU A 3 5.85 -21.14 -0.76
N TRP A 4 5.75 -21.93 0.32
CA TRP A 4 5.84 -21.41 1.68
C TRP A 4 7.24 -20.88 2.02
N CYS A 5 8.29 -21.56 1.55
CA CYS A 5 9.66 -21.11 1.74
C CYS A 5 9.92 -19.80 0.99
N GLU A 6 9.43 -19.67 -0.26
CA GLU A 6 9.51 -18.44 -1.03
C GLU A 6 8.76 -17.30 -0.35
N TRP A 7 7.53 -17.55 0.11
CA TRP A 7 6.76 -16.54 0.86
C TRP A 7 7.54 -16.04 2.09
N TRP A 8 8.12 -16.97 2.86
CA TRP A 8 8.90 -16.61 4.03
C TRP A 8 10.17 -15.85 3.69
N ARG A 9 10.82 -16.20 2.58
CA ARG A 9 11.99 -15.49 2.07
C ARG A 9 11.70 -14.01 1.79
N TRP A 10 10.49 -13.70 1.29
CA TRP A 10 10.05 -12.32 1.05
C TRP A 10 9.61 -11.60 2.33
N CYS A 11 8.99 -12.30 3.27
CA CYS A 11 8.51 -11.69 4.50
C CYS A 11 9.61 -11.47 5.54
N ALA A 12 10.55 -12.40 5.71
CA ALA A 12 11.55 -12.38 6.77
C ALA A 12 12.42 -11.09 6.81
N PRO A 13 12.89 -10.53 5.68
CA PRO A 13 13.63 -9.26 5.68
C PRO A 13 12.83 -8.08 6.21
N LEU A 14 11.50 -8.13 6.17
CA LEU A 14 10.60 -7.09 6.63
C LEU A 14 10.37 -7.14 8.15
N ARG A 15 10.85 -8.19 8.84
CA ARG A 15 10.70 -8.38 10.28
C ARG A 15 11.16 -7.16 11.09
N GLY A 16 12.20 -6.48 10.61
CA GLY A 16 12.75 -5.29 11.27
C GLY A 16 11.78 -4.11 11.40
N ALA A 17 10.67 -4.09 10.63
CA ALA A 17 9.62 -3.07 10.75
C ALA A 17 8.63 -3.33 11.90
N CYS A 18 8.68 -4.50 12.53
CA CYS A 18 7.75 -4.91 13.57
C CYS A 18 8.43 -4.93 14.94
N ALA A 19 7.85 -4.28 15.94
CA ALA A 19 8.37 -4.28 17.31
C ALA A 19 8.36 -5.69 17.94
N TYR A 20 7.35 -6.50 17.62
CA TYR A 20 7.15 -7.82 18.21
C TYR A 20 7.00 -8.91 17.15
N ASN A 21 7.34 -10.17 17.50
CA ASN A 21 7.12 -11.33 16.64
C ASN A 21 5.65 -11.51 16.27
N ARG A 22 4.74 -11.27 17.22
CA ARG A 22 3.30 -11.35 16.99
C ARG A 22 2.85 -10.36 15.90
N THR A 23 3.35 -9.12 15.93
CA THR A 23 3.06 -8.10 14.90
C THR A 23 3.57 -8.55 13.54
N PHE A 24 4.76 -9.14 13.49
CA PHE A 24 5.33 -9.68 12.26
C PHE A 24 4.49 -10.83 11.68
N LEU A 25 4.02 -11.76 12.51
CA LEU A 25 3.17 -12.86 12.06
C LEU A 25 1.83 -12.33 11.50
N TRP A 26 1.22 -11.34 12.16
CA TRP A 26 0.02 -10.70 11.63
C TRP A 26 0.30 -9.96 10.32
N MET A 27 1.41 -9.26 10.20
CA MET A 27 1.82 -8.61 8.95
C MET A 27 1.94 -9.64 7.82
N ALA A 28 2.63 -10.77 8.04
CA ALA A 28 2.78 -11.83 7.05
C ALA A 28 1.42 -12.44 6.67
N ALA A 29 0.52 -12.67 7.64
CA ALA A 29 -0.83 -13.15 7.38
C ALA A 29 -1.66 -12.14 6.57
N VAL A 30 -1.60 -10.85 6.92
CA VAL A 30 -2.29 -9.78 6.17
C VAL A 30 -1.80 -9.73 4.73
N LEU A 31 -0.49 -9.78 4.50
CA LEU A 31 0.07 -9.79 3.15
C LEU A 31 -0.42 -11.00 2.35
N ALA A 32 -0.45 -12.21 2.94
CA ALA A 32 -1.02 -13.40 2.31
C ALA A 32 -2.50 -13.20 1.98
N GLY A 33 -3.29 -12.68 2.93
CA GLY A 33 -4.71 -12.39 2.72
C GLY A 33 -4.96 -11.36 1.62
N LEU A 34 -4.09 -10.35 1.49
CA LEU A 34 -4.15 -9.37 0.39
C LEU A 34 -3.90 -10.01 -0.98
N CYS A 35 -3.07 -11.05 -1.04
CA CYS A 35 -2.79 -11.79 -2.29
C CYS A 35 -3.91 -12.73 -2.73
N VAL A 36 -4.66 -13.31 -1.76
CA VAL A 36 -5.65 -14.34 -2.07
C VAL A 36 -7.11 -13.86 -2.03
N ARG A 37 -7.36 -12.68 -1.47
CA ARG A 37 -8.74 -12.15 -1.42
C ARG A 37 -9.23 -11.69 -2.79
N GLU A 38 -10.50 -11.92 -3.05
CA GLU A 38 -11.16 -11.53 -4.30
C GLU A 38 -11.85 -10.14 -4.22
N ASP A 39 -12.04 -9.62 -3.02
CA ASP A 39 -12.70 -8.34 -2.78
C ASP A 39 -11.81 -7.36 -2.01
N LEU A 40 -12.17 -6.07 -2.02
CA LEU A 40 -11.46 -5.00 -1.29
C LEU A 40 -12.23 -4.52 -0.04
N ARG A 41 -13.05 -5.37 0.57
CA ARG A 41 -14.01 -5.02 1.63
C ARG A 41 -13.42 -5.08 3.04
N GLY A 42 -12.33 -4.37 3.30
CA GLY A 42 -11.80 -4.19 4.65
C GLY A 42 -11.29 -5.47 5.32
N VAL A 43 -11.31 -5.51 6.66
CA VAL A 43 -10.74 -6.60 7.48
C VAL A 43 -11.54 -7.89 7.35
N THR A 44 -12.87 -7.82 7.19
CA THR A 44 -13.73 -8.99 7.04
C THR A 44 -13.33 -9.85 5.83
N SER A 45 -12.87 -9.20 4.74
CA SER A 45 -12.42 -9.95 3.56
C SER A 45 -11.14 -10.73 3.82
N LEU A 46 -10.23 -10.20 4.66
CA LEU A 46 -9.02 -10.90 5.06
C LEU A 46 -9.32 -12.12 5.93
N VAL A 47 -10.23 -11.97 6.91
CA VAL A 47 -10.66 -13.09 7.76
C VAL A 47 -11.23 -14.23 6.92
N ARG A 48 -12.11 -13.90 5.96
CA ARG A 48 -12.71 -14.90 5.07
C ARG A 48 -11.70 -15.54 4.12
N ALA A 49 -10.88 -14.72 3.46
CA ALA A 49 -9.90 -15.20 2.48
C ALA A 49 -8.86 -16.15 3.09
N LEU A 50 -8.50 -15.92 4.36
CA LEU A 50 -7.55 -16.76 5.09
C LEU A 50 -8.20 -17.91 5.88
N GLY A 51 -9.54 -18.03 5.86
CA GLY A 51 -10.26 -19.04 6.64
C GLY A 51 -10.04 -18.91 8.16
N LEU A 52 -9.85 -17.68 8.65
CA LEU A 52 -9.61 -17.43 10.06
C LEU A 52 -10.90 -17.47 10.89
N ASP A 53 -10.78 -17.82 12.15
CA ASP A 53 -11.87 -17.70 13.11
C ASP A 53 -12.34 -16.24 13.26
N ALA A 54 -13.62 -16.04 13.56
CA ALA A 54 -14.24 -14.72 13.72
C ALA A 54 -13.54 -13.86 14.80
N VAL A 55 -12.99 -14.47 15.85
CA VAL A 55 -12.22 -13.80 16.91
C VAL A 55 -10.96 -13.11 16.36
N CYS A 56 -10.48 -13.51 15.20
CA CYS A 56 -9.32 -12.89 14.54
C CYS A 56 -9.66 -11.50 13.95
N TYR A 57 -10.94 -11.16 13.78
CA TYR A 57 -11.36 -9.86 13.28
C TYR A 57 -10.86 -8.72 14.17
N ASP A 58 -11.12 -8.78 15.47
CA ASP A 58 -10.68 -7.75 16.40
C ASP A 58 -9.16 -7.67 16.50
N ARG A 59 -8.47 -8.82 16.46
CA ARG A 59 -7.00 -8.88 16.47
C ARG A 59 -6.38 -8.25 15.22
N LEU A 60 -7.03 -8.39 14.07
CA LEU A 60 -6.61 -7.72 12.83
C LEU A 60 -6.90 -6.21 12.87
N LEU A 61 -8.01 -5.79 13.46
CA LEU A 61 -8.26 -4.36 13.71
C LEU A 61 -7.19 -3.76 14.62
N ASP A 62 -6.87 -4.42 15.71
CA ASP A 62 -5.80 -4.00 16.63
C ASP A 62 -4.45 -3.91 15.91
N PHE A 63 -4.15 -4.88 15.03
CA PHE A 63 -2.93 -4.83 14.22
C PHE A 63 -2.87 -3.57 13.35
N PHE A 64 -3.96 -3.22 12.66
CA PHE A 64 -4.01 -2.03 11.79
C PHE A 64 -3.96 -0.70 12.56
N HIS A 65 -4.38 -0.68 13.83
CA HIS A 65 -4.31 0.50 14.70
C HIS A 65 -3.05 0.56 15.55
N SER A 66 -2.24 -0.50 15.55
CA SER A 66 -1.07 -0.62 16.41
C SER A 66 0.11 0.20 15.90
N ALA A 67 0.77 0.94 16.79
CA ALA A 67 2.07 1.55 16.53
C ALA A 67 3.25 0.56 16.51
N ALA A 68 3.00 -0.75 16.73
CA ALA A 68 4.02 -1.79 16.72
C ALA A 68 4.53 -2.15 15.32
N LEU A 69 3.88 -1.65 14.26
CA LEU A 69 4.34 -1.69 12.87
C LEU A 69 4.82 -0.29 12.45
N ASP A 70 6.11 -0.13 12.24
CA ASP A 70 6.71 1.07 11.67
C ASP A 70 6.59 1.02 10.14
N VAL A 71 5.58 1.74 9.61
CA VAL A 71 5.28 1.77 8.17
C VAL A 71 6.40 2.42 7.36
N ASP A 72 7.06 3.44 7.90
CA ASP A 72 8.18 4.10 7.22
C ASP A 72 9.39 3.17 7.11
N ARG A 73 9.67 2.43 8.17
CA ARG A 73 10.72 1.40 8.16
C ARG A 73 10.35 0.25 7.23
N LEU A 74 9.09 -0.19 7.24
CA LEU A 74 8.59 -1.21 6.31
C LEU A 74 8.80 -0.79 4.86
N THR A 75 8.44 0.45 4.51
CA THR A 75 8.63 1.01 3.17
C THR A 75 10.10 0.99 2.76
N ARG A 76 11.02 1.41 3.65
CA ARG A 76 12.46 1.37 3.37
C ARG A 76 12.99 -0.05 3.17
N LEU A 77 12.59 -0.99 4.04
CA LEU A 77 12.99 -2.40 3.93
C LEU A 77 12.46 -3.05 2.67
N TRP A 78 11.21 -2.76 2.30
CA TRP A 78 10.60 -3.22 1.05
C TRP A 78 11.35 -2.69 -0.17
N ALA A 79 11.59 -1.39 -0.22
CA ALA A 79 12.33 -0.78 -1.34
C ALA A 79 13.74 -1.38 -1.50
N ALA A 80 14.46 -1.57 -0.38
CA ALA A 80 15.77 -2.22 -0.38
C ALA A 80 15.69 -3.69 -0.82
N LEU A 81 14.68 -4.43 -0.35
CA LEU A 81 14.47 -5.82 -0.75
C LEU A 81 14.23 -5.94 -2.26
N VAL A 82 13.34 -5.12 -2.83
CA VAL A 82 13.06 -5.11 -4.27
C VAL A 82 14.31 -4.75 -5.05
N ALA A 83 15.01 -3.66 -4.64
CA ALA A 83 16.20 -3.19 -5.34
C ALA A 83 17.34 -4.22 -5.37
N ASN A 84 17.46 -5.05 -4.33
CA ASN A 84 18.55 -6.03 -4.22
C ASN A 84 18.18 -7.42 -4.73
N SER A 85 16.88 -7.77 -4.78
CA SER A 85 16.46 -9.15 -5.07
C SER A 85 15.87 -9.35 -6.46
N HIS A 86 15.44 -8.29 -7.15
CA HIS A 86 14.80 -8.44 -8.46
C HIS A 86 15.84 -8.26 -9.59
N PRO A 87 16.14 -9.32 -10.36
CA PRO A 87 17.22 -9.29 -11.36
C PRO A 87 16.88 -8.43 -12.60
N GLY A 88 15.59 -8.22 -12.88
CA GLY A 88 15.11 -7.54 -14.07
C GLY A 88 14.82 -6.05 -13.90
N LEU A 89 15.39 -5.37 -12.89
CA LEU A 89 15.14 -3.94 -12.71
C LEU A 89 15.70 -3.11 -13.89
N LEU A 90 14.84 -2.26 -14.45
CA LEU A 90 15.25 -1.40 -15.55
C LEU A 90 16.19 -0.29 -15.09
N ARG A 91 17.22 -0.04 -15.88
CA ARG A 91 18.21 1.01 -15.65
C ARG A 91 18.35 1.89 -16.89
N CYS A 92 18.55 3.17 -16.64
CA CYS A 92 18.92 4.15 -17.63
C CYS A 92 20.17 4.87 -17.12
N ASN A 93 21.26 4.83 -17.87
CA ASN A 93 22.56 5.37 -17.45
C ASN A 93 22.96 4.89 -16.03
N GLU A 94 22.93 3.57 -15.82
CA GLU A 94 23.22 2.88 -14.54
C GLU A 94 22.29 3.22 -13.37
N ARG A 95 21.30 4.08 -13.57
CA ARG A 95 20.32 4.46 -12.54
C ARG A 95 19.03 3.70 -12.70
N LEU A 96 18.44 3.30 -11.57
CA LEU A 96 17.12 2.65 -11.54
C LEU A 96 16.04 3.59 -12.06
N VAL A 97 15.12 3.06 -12.86
CA VAL A 97 14.01 3.81 -13.43
C VAL A 97 12.84 3.75 -12.46
N LEU A 98 12.45 4.92 -11.94
CA LEU A 98 11.28 5.10 -11.08
C LEU A 98 10.19 5.82 -11.84
N VAL A 99 8.94 5.47 -11.54
CA VAL A 99 7.74 6.18 -12.00
C VAL A 99 6.93 6.63 -10.80
N GLY A 100 6.37 7.82 -10.89
CA GLY A 100 5.49 8.37 -9.85
C GLY A 100 4.16 8.77 -10.46
N ASP A 101 3.07 8.50 -9.75
CA ASP A 101 1.72 8.90 -10.16
C ASP A 101 0.84 9.25 -8.98
N GLY A 102 -0.18 10.09 -9.26
CA GLY A 102 -1.20 10.50 -8.32
C GLY A 102 -2.48 9.68 -8.49
N ILE A 103 -2.87 8.96 -7.45
CA ILE A 103 -4.07 8.11 -7.45
C ILE A 103 -5.16 8.77 -6.60
N LYS A 104 -6.38 8.87 -7.14
CA LYS A 104 -7.55 9.36 -6.40
C LYS A 104 -8.44 8.17 -6.03
N ILE A 105 -8.66 7.97 -4.73
CA ILE A 105 -9.44 6.84 -4.19
C ILE A 105 -10.70 7.38 -3.56
N GLY A 106 -11.87 7.12 -4.17
CA GLY A 106 -13.18 7.52 -3.64
C GLY A 106 -13.48 6.87 -2.29
N LYS A 107 -14.06 7.63 -1.37
CA LYS A 107 -14.48 7.18 -0.04
C LYS A 107 -15.90 7.65 0.26
N ALA A 108 -16.72 6.79 0.86
CA ALA A 108 -18.07 7.14 1.29
C ALA A 108 -18.09 7.95 2.61
N GLY A 109 -17.09 7.76 3.48
CA GLY A 109 -17.01 8.41 4.79
C GLY A 109 -16.48 9.86 4.68
N LYS A 110 -17.32 10.83 5.01
CA LYS A 110 -16.96 12.28 4.96
C LYS A 110 -16.03 12.73 6.08
N LYS A 111 -15.97 12.01 7.20
CA LYS A 111 -15.22 12.38 8.42
C LYS A 111 -13.89 11.60 8.57
N MET A 112 -13.45 10.86 7.55
CA MET A 112 -12.18 10.15 7.62
C MET A 112 -11.01 11.11 7.50
N PRO A 113 -9.92 10.94 8.27
CA PRO A 113 -8.71 11.75 8.14
C PRO A 113 -8.18 11.75 6.70
N GLY A 114 -7.77 12.92 6.19
CA GLY A 114 -7.22 13.08 4.84
C GLY A 114 -8.24 12.96 3.69
N VAL A 115 -9.53 12.75 3.97
CA VAL A 115 -10.59 12.80 2.95
C VAL A 115 -10.88 14.24 2.56
N LYS A 116 -10.89 14.50 1.27
CA LYS A 116 -11.18 15.82 0.70
C LYS A 116 -11.98 15.70 -0.59
N ARG A 117 -12.56 16.82 -1.04
CA ARG A 117 -13.20 16.92 -2.36
C ARG A 117 -12.10 16.97 -3.42
N LEU A 118 -12.12 16.03 -4.34
CA LEU A 118 -11.14 15.89 -5.41
C LEU A 118 -11.83 16.09 -6.75
N HIS A 119 -11.26 16.94 -7.59
CA HIS A 119 -11.67 17.06 -8.98
C HIS A 119 -11.15 15.85 -9.78
N GLN A 120 -12.03 15.17 -10.50
CA GLN A 120 -11.64 14.12 -11.44
C GLN A 120 -11.41 14.72 -12.81
N GLN A 121 -10.18 14.72 -13.27
CA GLN A 121 -9.84 15.05 -14.65
C GLN A 121 -10.19 13.87 -15.57
N SER A 122 -11.45 13.49 -15.62
CA SER A 122 -11.91 12.44 -16.51
C SER A 122 -12.51 13.08 -17.76
N GLN A 123 -12.04 12.68 -18.93
CA GLN A 123 -12.66 13.06 -20.22
C GLN A 123 -13.98 12.32 -20.45
N SER A 124 -14.40 11.44 -19.53
CA SER A 124 -15.63 10.66 -19.64
C SER A 124 -16.77 11.36 -18.92
N ASN A 125 -17.83 11.72 -19.65
CA ASN A 125 -19.05 12.33 -19.12
C ASN A 125 -19.86 11.39 -18.18
N THR A 126 -19.44 10.14 -18.00
CA THR A 126 -20.12 9.16 -17.14
C THR A 126 -19.62 9.18 -15.69
N LYS A 127 -18.52 9.87 -15.39
CA LYS A 127 -17.98 9.98 -14.04
C LYS A 127 -18.28 11.36 -13.44
N PRO A 128 -18.61 11.44 -12.14
CA PRO A 128 -18.83 12.73 -11.49
C PRO A 128 -17.56 13.56 -11.54
N GLU A 129 -17.70 14.84 -11.81
CA GLU A 129 -16.59 15.82 -11.87
C GLU A 129 -15.81 15.88 -10.55
N TYR A 130 -16.50 15.68 -9.42
CA TYR A 130 -15.92 15.71 -8.08
C TYR A 130 -16.26 14.45 -7.31
N ILE A 131 -15.27 13.94 -6.57
CA ILE A 131 -15.44 12.84 -5.60
C ILE A 131 -14.94 13.26 -4.22
N LEU A 132 -15.53 12.68 -3.19
CA LEU A 132 -14.91 12.68 -1.86
C LEU A 132 -13.94 11.51 -1.78
N GLY A 133 -12.71 11.75 -1.35
CA GLY A 133 -11.73 10.69 -1.31
C GLY A 133 -10.34 11.11 -0.85
N HIS A 134 -9.43 10.16 -0.91
CA HIS A 134 -8.01 10.37 -0.68
C HIS A 134 -7.29 10.63 -2.00
N SER A 135 -6.39 11.61 -2.00
CA SER A 135 -5.36 11.75 -3.01
C SER A 135 -4.11 11.04 -2.50
N CYS A 136 -3.66 10.01 -3.20
CA CYS A 136 -2.46 9.28 -2.86
C CYS A 136 -1.39 9.54 -3.92
N GLN A 137 -0.14 9.69 -3.50
CA GLN A 137 1.01 9.65 -4.39
C GLN A 137 1.66 8.28 -4.25
N ALA A 138 1.93 7.62 -5.36
CA ALA A 138 2.60 6.34 -5.41
C ALA A 138 3.90 6.47 -6.21
N VAL A 139 4.92 5.72 -5.78
CA VAL A 139 6.19 5.56 -6.50
C VAL A 139 6.42 4.08 -6.74
N ALA A 140 6.75 3.73 -7.96
CA ALA A 140 7.07 2.37 -8.35
C ALA A 140 8.41 2.31 -9.09
N ILE A 141 9.08 1.15 -9.06
CA ILE A 141 10.28 0.85 -9.84
C ILE A 141 9.87 0.00 -11.04
N LEU A 142 10.47 0.28 -12.18
CA LEU A 142 10.22 -0.51 -13.38
C LEU A 142 11.09 -1.75 -13.42
N ALA A 143 10.50 -2.87 -13.81
CA ALA A 143 11.18 -4.14 -13.99
C ALA A 143 10.72 -4.83 -15.26
N GLN A 144 11.60 -5.63 -15.86
CA GLN A 144 11.26 -6.52 -16.95
C GLN A 144 10.46 -7.70 -16.41
N GLY A 145 9.23 -7.84 -16.85
CA GLY A 145 8.40 -9.02 -16.64
C GLY A 145 8.60 -10.05 -17.77
N LEU A 146 7.81 -11.12 -17.76
CA LEU A 146 7.90 -12.20 -18.76
C LEU A 146 7.57 -11.72 -20.17
N SER A 147 6.57 -10.88 -20.33
CA SER A 147 6.08 -10.40 -21.63
C SER A 147 5.99 -8.88 -21.75
N SER A 148 6.16 -8.15 -20.66
CA SER A 148 6.01 -6.69 -20.63
C SER A 148 6.80 -6.08 -19.47
N VAL A 149 7.01 -4.77 -19.53
CA VAL A 149 7.53 -4.01 -18.39
C VAL A 149 6.43 -3.90 -17.34
N VAL A 150 6.79 -4.15 -16.09
CA VAL A 150 5.90 -4.04 -14.92
C VAL A 150 6.41 -2.96 -13.98
N ALA A 151 5.48 -2.32 -13.29
CA ALA A 151 5.79 -1.36 -12.24
C ALA A 151 5.58 -2.03 -10.86
N ILE A 152 6.66 -2.16 -10.09
CA ILE A 152 6.61 -2.72 -8.74
C ILE A 152 6.45 -1.56 -7.76
N PRO A 153 5.31 -1.44 -7.03
CA PRO A 153 5.08 -0.36 -6.08
C PRO A 153 6.10 -0.40 -4.94
N LEU A 154 6.75 0.72 -4.67
CA LEU A 154 7.70 0.87 -3.57
C LEU A 154 7.08 1.60 -2.38
N ALA A 155 6.31 2.64 -2.64
CA ALA A 155 5.68 3.46 -1.62
C ALA A 155 4.39 4.07 -2.15
N ALA A 156 3.43 4.27 -1.24
CA ALA A 156 2.26 5.09 -1.49
C ALA A 156 1.93 5.89 -0.22
N ARG A 157 1.61 7.18 -0.37
CA ARG A 157 1.23 8.04 0.76
C ARG A 157 -0.02 8.85 0.42
N ILE A 158 -0.87 9.04 1.41
CA ILE A 158 -1.99 9.98 1.30
C ILE A 158 -1.41 11.39 1.30
N HIS A 159 -1.78 12.16 0.29
CA HIS A 159 -1.41 13.57 0.19
C HIS A 159 -2.43 14.42 0.94
N GLU A 160 -2.04 14.94 2.09
CA GLU A 160 -2.91 15.77 2.92
C GLU A 160 -3.01 17.22 2.40
N GLY A 161 -2.08 17.62 1.54
CA GLY A 161 -1.93 18.98 1.03
C GLY A 161 -1.04 19.85 1.93
N LEU A 162 -0.61 20.98 1.40
CA LEU A 162 0.08 22.01 2.18
C LEU A 162 -0.93 23.04 2.67
N VAL A 163 -0.87 23.38 3.95
CA VAL A 163 -1.63 24.49 4.52
C VAL A 163 -0.73 25.72 4.47
N PHE A 164 -1.02 26.65 3.55
CA PHE A 164 -0.16 27.82 3.31
C PHE A 164 -0.29 28.93 4.35
N SER A 165 -1.41 29.01 5.06
CA SER A 165 -1.59 29.98 6.13
C SER A 165 -2.72 29.58 7.08
N ASN A 166 -2.70 30.15 8.30
CA ASN A 166 -3.78 29.99 9.27
C ASN A 166 -5.13 30.59 8.81
N ARG A 167 -5.11 31.49 7.82
CA ARG A 167 -6.32 32.15 7.28
C ARG A 167 -6.79 31.51 5.98
N ASP A 168 -5.88 30.93 5.23
CA ASP A 168 -6.17 30.37 3.91
C ASP A 168 -5.78 28.89 3.91
N ARG A 169 -6.73 28.06 4.36
CA ARG A 169 -6.56 26.60 4.40
C ARG A 169 -6.74 26.00 3.01
N ARG A 170 -5.98 26.46 2.05
CA ARG A 170 -5.93 25.82 0.74
C ARG A 170 -5.06 24.59 0.83
N THR A 171 -5.63 23.48 0.46
CA THR A 171 -4.87 22.25 0.20
C THR A 171 -4.53 22.20 -1.26
N LEU A 172 -3.28 22.03 -1.58
CA LEU A 172 -2.83 21.73 -2.93
C LEU A 172 -3.20 20.32 -3.35
#